data_3e3e6371078a55aeb8178aacd264be25
#
_entry.id   3e3e6371078a55aeb8178aacd264be25
#
_cell.length_a   1.000
_cell.length_b   1.000
_cell.length_c   1.000
_cell.angle_alpha   90.00
_cell.angle_beta   90.00
_cell.angle_gamma   90.00
#
_symmetry.space_group_name_H-M   'P 1'
#
loop_
_entity.id
_entity.type
_entity.pdbx_description
1 polymer ?
#
loop_
_entity_poly.entity_id
_entity_poly.type
_entity_poly.pdbx_seq_one_letter_code
_entity_poly.pdbx_strand_id
1 'polypeptide(L)'
;TTILGIIVYYLGYTSVSFINGMVIPVAKDPKYYETRFSWIYYHKSQYCFVLLLFIAFSVICRKQFKNKWFFPVSNLVFLFGIVISHTYTALFAAVLIYAGLALDALRSKLRTLNKKYFLLLIPPVILLAFVIWRMSRERNIWTLGSRTYIWAEGIRQILKNPLGIGTGFGPAKFSVPGISFQVYNCHNVFLNEMWRFSLPVGLLFTLIFVSILIYSLKKKFFFLHIGIWIAFLISLGMDYSLLGREFTLTFFYFYM
;
A
#
# COMPACT_ATOMS: atom_id res chain seq x y z
N THR A 1 -17.73 -5.54 5.15
CA THR A 1 -17.48 -6.28 3.88
C THR A 1 -16.26 -7.18 3.98
N THR A 2 -15.09 -6.71 4.51
CA THR A 2 -13.85 -7.51 4.65
C THR A 2 -14.07 -8.84 5.37
N ILE A 3 -14.79 -8.86 6.50
CA ILE A 3 -15.10 -10.10 7.26
C ILE A 3 -15.87 -11.07 6.37
N LEU A 4 -16.88 -10.60 5.66
CA LEU A 4 -17.66 -11.44 4.73
C LEU A 4 -16.75 -12.04 3.65
N GLY A 5 -15.87 -11.23 3.06
CA GLY A 5 -14.90 -11.71 2.07
C GLY A 5 -13.98 -12.81 2.63
N ILE A 6 -13.50 -12.64 3.85
CA ILE A 6 -12.65 -13.62 4.53
C ILE A 6 -13.42 -14.95 4.74
N ILE A 7 -14.67 -14.88 5.20
CA ILE A 7 -15.52 -16.06 5.39
C ILE A 7 -15.70 -16.78 4.05
N VAL A 8 -16.08 -16.08 3.00
CA VAL A 8 -16.31 -16.64 1.65
C VAL A 8 -15.04 -17.30 1.11
N TYR A 9 -13.88 -16.66 1.31
CA TYR A 9 -12.58 -17.19 0.91
C TYR A 9 -12.23 -18.52 1.60
N TYR A 10 -12.42 -18.60 2.93
CA TYR A 10 -12.15 -19.83 3.69
C TYR A 10 -13.19 -20.93 3.45
N LEU A 11 -14.39 -20.59 2.96
CA LEU A 11 -15.36 -21.57 2.46
C LEU A 11 -14.99 -22.14 1.08
N GLY A 12 -13.87 -21.70 0.49
CA GLY A 12 -13.35 -22.20 -0.78
C GLY A 12 -13.95 -21.54 -2.02
N TYR A 13 -14.74 -20.48 -1.87
CA TYR A 13 -15.32 -19.78 -3.03
C TYR A 13 -14.30 -18.80 -3.62
N THR A 14 -14.08 -18.91 -4.92
CA THR A 14 -13.19 -18.00 -5.68
C THR A 14 -13.93 -16.79 -6.24
N SER A 15 -15.26 -16.83 -6.29
CA SER A 15 -16.11 -15.73 -6.74
C SER A 15 -17.46 -15.76 -6.03
N VAL A 16 -18.14 -14.60 -6.02
CA VAL A 16 -19.50 -14.43 -5.53
C VAL A 16 -20.35 -13.86 -6.65
N SER A 17 -21.44 -14.55 -7.00
CA SER A 17 -22.42 -14.08 -7.98
C SER A 17 -23.56 -13.39 -7.26
N PHE A 18 -23.96 -12.22 -7.76
CA PHE A 18 -25.12 -11.48 -7.27
C PHE A 18 -26.35 -11.75 -8.13
N ILE A 19 -27.53 -11.46 -7.59
CA ILE A 19 -28.84 -11.68 -8.25
C ILE A 19 -28.94 -10.92 -9.59
N ASN A 20 -28.24 -9.79 -9.72
CA ASN A 20 -28.18 -8.99 -10.95
C ASN A 20 -27.17 -9.54 -11.99
N GLY A 21 -26.63 -10.72 -11.80
CA GLY A 21 -25.65 -11.35 -12.69
C GLY A 21 -24.21 -10.85 -12.52
N MET A 22 -23.95 -9.90 -11.62
CA MET A 22 -22.61 -9.40 -11.35
C MET A 22 -21.80 -10.47 -10.59
N VAL A 23 -20.64 -10.84 -11.13
CA VAL A 23 -19.70 -11.78 -10.50
C VAL A 23 -18.52 -10.98 -9.94
N ILE A 24 -18.30 -11.09 -8.62
CA ILE A 24 -17.18 -10.47 -7.94
C ILE A 24 -16.13 -11.53 -7.61
N PRO A 25 -14.89 -11.40 -8.10
CA PRO A 25 -13.82 -12.31 -7.73
C PRO A 25 -13.43 -12.07 -6.25
N VAL A 26 -13.30 -13.16 -5.50
CA VAL A 26 -12.83 -13.16 -4.10
C VAL A 26 -11.34 -13.44 -4.02
N ALA A 27 -10.87 -14.32 -4.91
CA ALA A 27 -9.47 -14.67 -5.05
C ALA A 27 -9.11 -14.84 -6.51
N LYS A 28 -7.87 -14.57 -6.86
CA LYS A 28 -7.40 -14.68 -8.24
C LYS A 28 -7.11 -16.15 -8.59
N ASP A 29 -7.42 -16.53 -9.84
CA ASP A 29 -7.23 -17.86 -10.40
C ASP A 29 -5.83 -18.41 -10.09
N PRO A 30 -5.73 -19.65 -9.57
CA PRO A 30 -4.47 -20.30 -9.20
C PRO A 30 -3.54 -20.61 -10.39
N LYS A 31 -3.95 -20.40 -11.63
CA LYS A 31 -3.18 -20.75 -12.84
C LYS A 31 -1.79 -20.10 -12.92
N TYR A 32 -1.55 -18.99 -12.20
CA TYR A 32 -0.27 -18.25 -12.24
C TYR A 32 0.31 -17.92 -10.86
N TYR A 33 -0.47 -18.00 -9.78
CA TYR A 33 -0.03 -17.68 -8.42
C TYR A 33 -0.89 -18.45 -7.42
N GLU A 34 -0.34 -18.77 -6.25
CA GLU A 34 -1.14 -19.18 -5.10
C GLU A 34 -2.37 -18.27 -4.95
N THR A 35 -3.52 -18.85 -4.63
CA THR A 35 -4.78 -18.12 -4.42
C THR A 35 -4.54 -16.98 -3.44
N ARG A 36 -4.51 -15.76 -3.95
CA ARG A 36 -4.24 -14.56 -3.14
C ARG A 36 -5.50 -13.77 -2.99
N PHE A 37 -5.93 -13.62 -1.77
CA PHE A 37 -7.14 -12.91 -1.44
C PHE A 37 -7.09 -11.45 -1.90
N SER A 38 -8.08 -11.01 -2.66
CA SER A 38 -8.21 -9.63 -3.16
C SER A 38 -9.61 -9.05 -2.92
N TRP A 39 -10.53 -9.85 -2.39
CA TRP A 39 -11.95 -9.53 -2.20
C TRP A 39 -12.56 -8.95 -3.48
N ILE A 40 -13.35 -7.90 -3.36
CA ILE A 40 -14.01 -7.23 -4.50
C ILE A 40 -13.05 -6.43 -5.42
N TYR A 41 -11.76 -6.42 -5.14
CA TYR A 41 -10.79 -5.65 -5.91
C TYR A 41 -10.13 -6.51 -6.99
N TYR A 42 -9.84 -5.90 -8.12
CA TYR A 42 -9.15 -6.57 -9.23
C TYR A 42 -7.79 -7.11 -8.85
N HIS A 43 -7.09 -6.42 -7.93
CA HIS A 43 -5.74 -6.82 -7.51
C HIS A 43 -5.57 -6.72 -5.98
N LYS A 44 -4.86 -7.67 -5.41
CA LYS A 44 -4.59 -7.73 -3.96
C LYS A 44 -3.97 -6.46 -3.40
N SER A 45 -3.13 -5.77 -4.17
CA SER A 45 -2.49 -4.53 -3.72
C SER A 45 -3.49 -3.38 -3.59
N GLN A 46 -4.52 -3.32 -4.46
CA GLN A 46 -5.61 -2.36 -4.32
C GLN A 46 -6.39 -2.60 -3.03
N TYR A 47 -6.75 -3.86 -2.78
CA TYR A 47 -7.42 -4.25 -1.54
C TYR A 47 -6.59 -3.85 -0.31
N CYS A 48 -5.31 -4.22 -0.28
CA CYS A 48 -4.42 -3.90 0.82
C CYS A 48 -4.21 -2.39 1.01
N PHE A 49 -4.16 -1.63 -0.09
CA PHE A 49 -4.07 -0.17 -0.02
C PHE A 49 -5.29 0.44 0.66
N VAL A 50 -6.49 -0.04 0.33
CA VAL A 50 -7.74 0.39 1.00
C VAL A 50 -7.73 0.02 2.48
N LEU A 51 -7.22 -1.17 2.84
CA LEU A 51 -7.07 -1.53 4.25
C LEU A 51 -6.08 -0.61 4.98
N LEU A 52 -4.97 -0.23 4.33
CA LEU A 52 -4.03 0.76 4.89
C LEU A 52 -4.67 2.12 5.11
N LEU A 53 -5.54 2.59 4.19
CA LEU A 53 -6.33 3.81 4.39
C LEU A 53 -7.22 3.70 5.63
N PHE A 54 -7.92 2.58 5.80
CA PHE A 54 -8.76 2.35 6.96
C PHE A 54 -7.95 2.25 8.26
N ILE A 55 -6.77 1.63 8.23
CA ILE A 55 -5.85 1.61 9.37
C ILE A 55 -5.44 3.04 9.73
N ALA A 56 -4.94 3.82 8.75
CA ALA A 56 -4.52 5.20 8.98
C ALA A 56 -5.66 6.05 9.55
N PHE A 57 -6.85 5.98 8.94
CA PHE A 57 -8.04 6.67 9.41
C PHE A 57 -8.42 6.25 10.84
N SER A 58 -8.48 4.94 11.14
CA SER A 58 -8.83 4.44 12.45
C SER A 58 -7.86 4.90 13.53
N VAL A 59 -6.55 4.96 13.21
CA VAL A 59 -5.50 5.43 14.12
C VAL A 59 -5.64 6.94 14.39
N ILE A 60 -5.93 7.73 13.37
CA ILE A 60 -6.16 9.18 13.51
C ILE A 60 -7.41 9.44 14.37
N CYS A 61 -8.50 8.75 14.06
CA CYS A 61 -9.81 8.94 14.71
C CYS A 61 -10.00 8.12 16.00
N ARG A 62 -8.96 7.41 16.50
CA ARG A 62 -9.09 6.45 17.60
C ARG A 62 -9.75 7.01 18.88
N LYS A 63 -9.57 8.30 19.15
CA LYS A 63 -10.17 8.97 20.31
C LYS A 63 -11.65 9.32 20.13
N GLN A 64 -12.16 9.28 18.92
CA GLN A 64 -13.55 9.62 18.59
C GLN A 64 -14.47 8.40 18.69
N PHE A 65 -13.91 7.18 18.71
CA PHE A 65 -14.72 5.97 18.84
C PHE A 65 -15.32 5.84 20.24
N LYS A 66 -16.64 5.83 20.32
CA LYS A 66 -17.37 5.64 21.58
C LYS A 66 -17.08 4.27 22.20
N ASN A 67 -17.00 3.23 21.36
CA ASN A 67 -16.70 1.87 21.81
C ASN A 67 -15.17 1.64 21.77
N LYS A 68 -14.58 1.40 22.95
CA LYS A 68 -13.14 1.15 23.10
C LYS A 68 -12.64 -0.09 22.35
N TRP A 69 -13.50 -1.05 22.08
CA TRP A 69 -13.15 -2.28 21.36
C TRP A 69 -13.17 -2.11 19.83
N PHE A 70 -13.86 -1.10 19.31
CA PHE A 70 -13.96 -0.90 17.88
C PHE A 70 -12.59 -0.70 17.22
N PHE A 71 -11.73 0.10 17.82
CA PHE A 71 -10.39 0.37 17.31
C PHE A 71 -9.52 -0.91 17.21
N PRO A 72 -9.28 -1.67 18.30
CA PRO A 72 -8.43 -2.86 18.22
C PRO A 72 -9.03 -3.96 17.34
N VAL A 73 -10.34 -4.20 17.41
CA VAL A 73 -11.00 -5.25 16.62
C VAL A 73 -10.95 -4.94 15.12
N SER A 74 -11.29 -3.70 14.71
CA SER A 74 -11.23 -3.32 13.29
C SER A 74 -9.81 -3.41 12.74
N ASN A 75 -8.80 -2.98 13.50
CA ASN A 75 -7.41 -3.07 13.08
C ASN A 75 -6.91 -4.51 12.98
N LEU A 76 -7.32 -5.40 13.88
CA LEU A 76 -7.01 -6.84 13.75
C LEU A 76 -7.61 -7.42 12.47
N VAL A 77 -8.86 -7.08 12.13
CA VAL A 77 -9.51 -7.52 10.88
C VAL A 77 -8.75 -7.00 9.65
N PHE A 78 -8.34 -5.74 9.66
CA PHE A 78 -7.60 -5.15 8.54
C PHE A 78 -6.21 -5.78 8.38
N LEU A 79 -5.47 -5.97 9.46
CA LEU A 79 -4.18 -6.64 9.45
C LEU A 79 -4.30 -8.09 8.97
N PHE A 80 -5.31 -8.81 9.44
CA PHE A 80 -5.57 -10.18 8.99
C PHE A 80 -5.86 -10.20 7.48
N GLY A 81 -6.69 -9.26 6.97
CA GLY A 81 -6.92 -9.11 5.54
C GLY A 81 -5.63 -8.88 4.72
N ILE A 82 -4.70 -8.06 5.24
CA ILE A 82 -3.39 -7.83 4.59
C ILE A 82 -2.54 -9.12 4.61
N VAL A 83 -2.53 -9.87 5.71
CA VAL A 83 -1.76 -11.11 5.86
C VAL A 83 -2.23 -12.16 4.86
N ILE A 84 -3.54 -12.43 4.78
CA ILE A 84 -4.08 -13.45 3.84
C ILE A 84 -3.93 -13.06 2.37
N SER A 85 -3.76 -11.76 2.08
CA SER A 85 -3.47 -11.27 0.72
C SER A 85 -2.01 -11.48 0.31
N HIS A 86 -1.15 -11.96 1.21
CA HIS A 86 0.29 -12.13 0.98
C HIS A 86 0.95 -10.88 0.36
N THR A 87 0.56 -9.67 0.84
CA THR A 87 1.09 -8.39 0.36
C THR A 87 2.05 -7.81 1.38
N TYR A 88 3.30 -8.28 1.35
CA TYR A 88 4.33 -7.90 2.34
C TYR A 88 4.63 -6.40 2.35
N THR A 89 4.56 -5.74 1.20
CA THR A 89 4.71 -4.28 1.12
C THR A 89 3.68 -3.56 1.97
N ALA A 90 2.42 -4.00 1.92
CA ALA A 90 1.36 -3.42 2.73
C ALA A 90 1.49 -3.77 4.21
N LEU A 91 1.96 -4.98 4.52
CA LEU A 91 2.23 -5.36 5.91
C LEU A 91 3.35 -4.49 6.50
N PHE A 92 4.44 -4.28 5.76
CA PHE A 92 5.51 -3.37 6.14
C PHE A 92 5.00 -1.94 6.34
N ALA A 93 4.16 -1.45 5.42
CA ALA A 93 3.53 -0.14 5.53
C ALA A 93 2.66 -0.01 6.78
N ALA A 94 1.85 -1.02 7.12
CA ALA A 94 1.06 -1.04 8.34
C ALA A 94 1.94 -0.97 9.61
N VAL A 95 3.07 -1.70 9.62
CA VAL A 95 4.05 -1.63 10.73
C VAL A 95 4.56 -0.21 10.93
N LEU A 96 4.86 0.52 9.85
CA LEU A 96 5.32 1.92 9.95
C LEU A 96 4.27 2.84 10.54
N ILE A 97 2.99 2.65 10.21
CA ILE A 97 1.88 3.42 10.81
C ILE A 97 1.82 3.18 12.32
N TYR A 98 1.87 1.92 12.76
CA TYR A 98 1.83 1.59 14.18
C TYR A 98 3.10 1.99 14.92
N ALA A 99 4.27 1.91 14.28
CA ALA A 99 5.51 2.41 14.85
C ALA A 99 5.44 3.92 15.09
N GLY A 100 4.94 4.68 14.11
CA GLY A 100 4.69 6.11 14.26
C GLY A 100 3.74 6.44 15.42
N LEU A 101 2.65 5.68 15.55
CA LEU A 101 1.72 5.80 16.67
C LEU A 101 2.40 5.53 18.01
N ALA A 102 3.20 4.47 18.11
CA ALA A 102 3.93 4.10 19.32
C ALA A 102 4.97 5.15 19.69
N LEU A 103 5.70 5.70 18.71
CA LEU A 103 6.68 6.77 18.91
C LEU A 103 6.03 8.06 19.42
N ASP A 104 4.86 8.46 18.90
CA ASP A 104 4.15 9.62 19.42
C ASP A 104 3.62 9.39 20.85
N ALA A 105 3.16 8.19 21.16
CA ALA A 105 2.77 7.81 22.51
C ALA A 105 3.97 7.83 23.47
N LEU A 106 5.13 7.34 23.01
CA LEU A 106 6.38 7.35 23.77
C LEU A 106 6.90 8.76 24.00
N ARG A 107 6.91 9.61 22.96
CA ARG A 107 7.33 11.02 23.05
C ARG A 107 6.55 11.79 24.11
N SER A 108 5.25 11.56 24.24
CA SER A 108 4.42 12.21 25.24
C SER A 108 4.79 11.82 26.69
N LYS A 109 5.43 10.66 26.86
CA LYS A 109 5.80 10.06 28.16
C LYS A 109 7.31 10.04 28.44
N LEU A 110 8.18 10.33 27.44
CA LEU A 110 9.63 10.40 27.61
C LEU A 110 10.08 11.47 28.61
N ARG A 111 9.24 12.45 28.92
CA ARG A 111 9.47 13.39 30.04
C ARG A 111 9.53 12.72 31.42
N THR A 112 9.04 11.49 31.54
CA THR A 112 8.98 10.72 32.79
C THR A 112 9.78 9.40 32.75
N LEU A 113 10.67 9.20 31.75
CA LEU A 113 11.67 8.12 31.55
C LEU A 113 11.37 6.77 32.25
N ASN A 114 10.18 6.23 32.06
CA ASN A 114 9.93 4.88 32.55
C ASN A 114 10.28 3.86 31.45
N LYS A 115 11.35 3.04 31.70
CA LYS A 115 11.87 2.01 30.78
C LYS A 115 10.78 1.05 30.24
N LYS A 116 9.65 0.91 30.97
CA LYS A 116 8.52 0.08 30.55
C LYS A 116 7.91 0.48 29.19
N TYR A 117 8.04 1.74 28.78
CA TYR A 117 7.49 2.19 27.49
C TYR A 117 8.30 1.75 26.27
N PHE A 118 9.59 1.41 26.44
CA PHE A 118 10.37 0.80 25.38
C PHE A 118 9.85 -0.58 24.97
N LEU A 119 9.16 -1.28 25.87
CA LEU A 119 8.51 -2.55 25.57
C LEU A 119 7.41 -2.40 24.48
N LEU A 120 6.82 -1.21 24.30
CA LEU A 120 5.83 -0.94 23.25
C LEU A 120 6.44 -0.94 21.84
N LEU A 121 7.74 -0.78 21.71
CA LEU A 121 8.44 -0.84 20.42
C LEU A 121 8.81 -2.29 20.03
N ILE A 122 8.80 -3.22 20.96
CA ILE A 122 9.18 -4.62 20.70
C ILE A 122 8.25 -5.28 19.67
N PRO A 123 6.90 -5.23 19.79
CA PRO A 123 6.02 -5.87 18.84
C PRO A 123 6.18 -5.36 17.40
N PRO A 124 6.23 -4.04 17.11
CA PRO A 124 6.48 -3.55 15.76
C PRO A 124 7.87 -3.91 15.23
N VAL A 125 8.90 -3.96 16.08
CA VAL A 125 10.24 -4.39 15.66
C VAL A 125 10.28 -5.87 15.32
N ILE A 126 9.67 -6.74 16.12
CA ILE A 126 9.57 -8.18 15.83
C ILE A 126 8.78 -8.40 14.54
N LEU A 127 7.64 -7.72 14.37
CA LEU A 127 6.84 -7.83 13.15
C LEU A 127 7.62 -7.34 11.93
N LEU A 128 8.37 -6.26 12.06
CA LEU A 128 9.24 -5.74 11.00
C LEU A 128 10.33 -6.77 10.63
N ALA A 129 11.01 -7.33 11.61
CA ALA A 129 12.02 -8.35 11.40
C ALA A 129 11.43 -9.60 10.72
N PHE A 130 10.25 -10.04 11.15
CA PHE A 130 9.51 -11.15 10.51
C PHE A 130 9.17 -10.84 9.06
N VAL A 131 8.66 -9.64 8.76
CA VAL A 131 8.32 -9.23 7.39
C VAL A 131 9.56 -9.22 6.50
N ILE A 132 10.67 -8.63 6.96
CA ILE A 132 11.95 -8.61 6.23
C ILE A 132 12.45 -10.04 5.97
N TRP A 133 12.44 -10.88 7.01
CA TRP A 133 12.86 -12.27 6.88
C TRP A 133 11.99 -13.05 5.87
N ARG A 134 10.67 -12.87 5.91
CA ARG A 134 9.74 -13.51 4.98
C ARG A 134 9.97 -13.03 3.54
N MET A 135 10.13 -11.71 3.36
CA MET A 135 10.43 -11.12 2.05
C MET A 135 11.75 -11.66 1.47
N SER A 136 12.79 -11.82 2.32
CA SER A 136 14.09 -12.31 1.87
C SER A 136 14.06 -13.76 1.38
N ARG A 137 13.13 -14.56 1.91
CA ARG A 137 12.97 -15.95 1.47
C ARG A 137 12.19 -16.12 0.18
N GLU A 138 11.22 -15.25 -0.07
CA GLU A 138 10.32 -15.35 -1.22
C GLU A 138 10.80 -14.57 -2.44
N ARG A 139 11.64 -13.56 -2.23
CA ARG A 139 12.09 -12.66 -3.30
C ARG A 139 13.52 -12.24 -3.11
N ASN A 140 14.22 -12.05 -4.24
CA ASN A 140 15.50 -11.38 -4.20
C ASN A 140 15.30 -9.91 -3.76
N ILE A 141 15.78 -9.58 -2.55
CA ILE A 141 15.66 -8.25 -1.97
C ILE A 141 16.38 -7.21 -2.82
N TRP A 142 17.53 -7.57 -3.42
CA TRP A 142 18.35 -6.65 -4.21
C TRP A 142 17.66 -6.21 -5.51
N THR A 143 16.86 -7.07 -6.10
CA THR A 143 16.11 -6.72 -7.31
C THR A 143 14.68 -6.27 -7.01
N LEU A 144 14.26 -6.29 -5.74
CA LEU A 144 12.89 -6.00 -5.33
C LEU A 144 11.84 -6.78 -6.16
N GLY A 145 12.15 -8.02 -6.53
CA GLY A 145 11.31 -8.81 -7.41
C GLY A 145 11.28 -8.30 -8.84
N SER A 146 12.45 -7.94 -9.38
CA SER A 146 12.68 -7.37 -10.73
C SER A 146 12.23 -5.92 -10.92
N ARG A 147 11.76 -5.23 -9.88
CA ARG A 147 11.30 -3.84 -9.99
C ARG A 147 12.42 -2.87 -10.36
N THR A 148 13.64 -3.11 -9.87
CA THR A 148 14.79 -2.26 -10.20
C THR A 148 15.06 -2.22 -11.71
N TYR A 149 14.93 -3.36 -12.40
CA TYR A 149 15.06 -3.41 -13.87
C TYR A 149 13.91 -2.70 -14.58
N ILE A 150 12.68 -2.90 -14.07
CA ILE A 150 11.48 -2.23 -14.60
C ILE A 150 11.60 -0.70 -14.44
N TRP A 151 12.08 -0.21 -13.30
CA TRP A 151 12.27 1.21 -13.06
C TRP A 151 13.35 1.82 -13.94
N ALA A 152 14.48 1.12 -14.09
CA ALA A 152 15.56 1.59 -14.97
C ALA A 152 15.08 1.72 -16.42
N GLU A 153 14.34 0.72 -16.93
CA GLU A 153 13.78 0.80 -18.27
C GLU A 153 12.66 1.83 -18.37
N GLY A 154 11.80 1.94 -17.35
CA GLY A 154 10.76 2.96 -17.27
C GLY A 154 11.33 4.38 -17.36
N ILE A 155 12.41 4.67 -16.64
CA ILE A 155 13.13 5.95 -16.72
C ILE A 155 13.68 6.16 -18.13
N ARG A 156 14.28 5.14 -18.76
CA ARG A 156 14.76 5.22 -20.14
C ARG A 156 13.63 5.56 -21.12
N GLN A 157 12.45 4.95 -20.96
CA GLN A 157 11.28 5.24 -21.79
C GLN A 157 10.77 6.68 -21.57
N ILE A 158 10.75 7.16 -20.32
CA ILE A 158 10.38 8.55 -19.99
C ILE A 158 11.34 9.54 -20.67
N LEU A 159 12.65 9.29 -20.60
CA LEU A 159 13.65 10.17 -21.21
C LEU A 159 13.58 10.16 -22.74
N LYS A 160 13.21 9.04 -23.37
CA LYS A 160 12.98 8.97 -24.82
C LYS A 160 11.72 9.72 -25.25
N ASN A 161 10.69 9.72 -24.41
CA ASN A 161 9.39 10.33 -24.69
C ASN A 161 8.94 11.21 -23.52
N PRO A 162 9.58 12.39 -23.31
CA PRO A 162 9.30 13.23 -22.15
C PRO A 162 7.89 13.84 -22.16
N LEU A 163 7.23 13.88 -23.30
CA LEU A 163 5.84 14.31 -23.45
C LEU A 163 4.84 13.19 -23.13
N GLY A 164 5.34 12.00 -22.76
CA GLY A 164 4.52 10.84 -22.45
C GLY A 164 4.11 10.06 -23.70
N ILE A 165 3.59 8.86 -23.49
CA ILE A 165 3.09 7.99 -24.55
C ILE A 165 1.59 8.18 -24.82
N GLY A 166 0.96 9.07 -24.06
CA GLY A 166 -0.48 9.32 -24.11
C GLY A 166 -1.31 8.23 -23.41
N THR A 167 -2.59 8.54 -23.30
CA THR A 167 -3.61 7.62 -22.76
C THR A 167 -4.33 6.86 -23.89
N GLY A 168 -3.63 6.66 -25.02
CA GLY A 168 -4.19 6.01 -26.20
C GLY A 168 -4.90 4.69 -25.86
N PHE A 169 -5.84 4.29 -26.70
CA PHE A 169 -6.79 3.19 -26.50
C PHE A 169 -6.19 1.78 -26.38
N GLY A 170 -4.86 1.63 -26.30
CA GLY A 170 -4.18 0.37 -26.07
C GLY A 170 -3.40 0.35 -24.76
N PRO A 171 -3.23 -0.83 -24.15
CA PRO A 171 -2.36 -0.95 -23.00
C PRO A 171 -0.93 -0.66 -23.44
N ALA A 172 -0.42 0.50 -23.06
CA ALA A 172 0.99 0.82 -23.24
C ALA A 172 1.85 -0.25 -22.56
N LYS A 173 2.89 -0.70 -23.26
CA LYS A 173 3.76 -1.78 -22.81
C LYS A 173 5.18 -1.54 -23.25
N PHE A 174 6.13 -2.03 -22.50
CA PHE A 174 7.55 -2.04 -22.86
C PHE A 174 8.22 -3.35 -22.47
N SER A 175 9.28 -3.69 -23.17
CA SER A 175 10.10 -4.86 -22.86
C SER A 175 11.24 -4.45 -21.93
N VAL A 176 11.54 -5.30 -20.96
CA VAL A 176 12.62 -5.09 -20.00
C VAL A 176 13.68 -6.18 -20.22
N PRO A 177 14.95 -5.82 -20.40
CA PRO A 177 16.01 -6.81 -20.55
C PRO A 177 16.02 -7.80 -19.36
N GLY A 178 16.07 -9.10 -19.66
CA GLY A 178 16.04 -10.16 -18.65
C GLY A 178 14.64 -10.51 -18.09
N ILE A 179 13.59 -9.90 -18.60
CA ILE A 179 12.19 -10.25 -18.28
C ILE A 179 11.51 -10.79 -19.54
N SER A 180 10.98 -12.01 -19.46
CA SER A 180 10.40 -12.72 -20.62
C SER A 180 9.01 -12.21 -21.04
N PHE A 181 8.38 -11.35 -20.25
CA PHE A 181 7.05 -10.81 -20.54
C PHE A 181 7.08 -9.28 -20.70
N GLN A 182 6.11 -8.76 -21.45
CA GLN A 182 5.94 -7.32 -21.59
C GLN A 182 5.34 -6.71 -20.32
N VAL A 183 5.88 -5.57 -19.92
CA VAL A 183 5.47 -4.85 -18.72
C VAL A 183 4.49 -3.73 -19.11
N TYR A 184 3.35 -3.67 -18.45
CA TYR A 184 2.28 -2.70 -18.72
C TYR A 184 2.31 -1.49 -17.78
N ASN A 185 3.17 -1.51 -16.78
CA ASN A 185 3.33 -0.41 -15.82
C ASN A 185 4.68 -0.52 -15.11
N CYS A 186 5.15 0.60 -14.57
CA CYS A 186 6.45 0.65 -13.86
C CYS A 186 6.39 0.08 -12.43
N HIS A 187 5.26 -0.44 -11.96
CA HIS A 187 5.06 -0.77 -10.54
C HIS A 187 5.45 0.36 -9.56
N ASN A 188 5.35 1.59 -10.03
CA ASN A 188 5.65 2.81 -9.30
C ASN A 188 4.76 3.91 -9.86
N VAL A 189 3.90 4.47 -9.02
CA VAL A 189 2.89 5.46 -9.45
C VAL A 189 3.56 6.69 -10.06
N PHE A 190 4.61 7.20 -9.45
CA PHE A 190 5.29 8.41 -9.92
C PHE A 190 5.89 8.20 -11.33
N LEU A 191 6.58 7.07 -11.54
CA LEU A 191 7.11 6.73 -12.86
C LEU A 191 6.01 6.43 -13.87
N ASN A 192 4.90 5.85 -13.45
CA ASN A 192 3.75 5.62 -14.34
C ASN A 192 3.14 6.92 -14.83
N GLU A 193 2.96 7.91 -13.95
CA GLU A 193 2.41 9.21 -14.32
C GLU A 193 3.36 9.96 -15.29
N MET A 194 4.68 9.89 -15.04
CA MET A 194 5.68 10.46 -15.95
C MET A 194 5.67 9.76 -17.31
N TRP A 195 5.60 8.44 -17.33
CA TRP A 195 5.66 7.65 -18.56
C TRP A 195 4.39 7.81 -19.41
N ARG A 196 3.22 7.80 -18.77
CA ARG A 196 1.93 7.84 -19.47
C ARG A 196 1.55 9.22 -19.92
N PHE A 197 1.59 10.18 -19.02
CA PHE A 197 1.08 11.52 -19.30
C PHE A 197 2.17 12.47 -19.81
N SER A 198 3.22 12.63 -19.08
CA SER A 198 4.47 13.34 -19.44
C SER A 198 5.37 13.49 -18.21
N LEU A 199 6.64 13.75 -18.45
CA LEU A 199 7.59 14.09 -17.38
C LEU A 199 7.12 15.31 -16.54
N PRO A 200 6.67 16.44 -17.14
CA PRO A 200 6.16 17.57 -16.35
C PRO A 200 4.95 17.23 -15.48
N VAL A 201 3.98 16.47 -16.01
CA VAL A 201 2.79 16.06 -15.24
C VAL A 201 3.16 15.15 -14.08
N GLY A 202 4.02 14.17 -14.29
CA GLY A 202 4.47 13.28 -13.23
C GLY A 202 5.31 14.01 -12.16
N LEU A 203 6.13 15.00 -12.56
CA LEU A 203 6.84 15.87 -11.61
C LEU A 203 5.87 16.72 -10.80
N LEU A 204 4.87 17.33 -11.43
CA LEU A 204 3.83 18.10 -10.73
C LEU A 204 3.08 17.25 -9.72
N PHE A 205 2.69 16.03 -10.11
CA PHE A 205 2.06 15.04 -9.21
C PHE A 205 2.97 14.74 -8.00
N THR A 206 4.26 14.50 -8.25
CA THR A 206 5.25 14.25 -7.20
C THR A 206 5.39 15.44 -6.26
N LEU A 207 5.46 16.67 -6.81
CA LEU A 207 5.56 17.92 -6.03
C LEU A 207 4.32 18.13 -5.16
N ILE A 208 3.12 17.88 -5.66
CA ILE A 208 1.87 17.96 -4.88
C ILE A 208 1.96 16.98 -3.70
N PHE A 209 2.37 15.74 -3.96
CA PHE A 209 2.51 14.73 -2.92
C PHE A 209 3.52 15.16 -1.84
N VAL A 210 4.69 15.64 -2.26
CA VAL A 210 5.74 16.15 -1.33
C VAL A 210 5.24 17.36 -0.55
N SER A 211 4.49 18.27 -1.17
CA SER A 211 3.94 19.46 -0.49
C SER A 211 2.97 19.06 0.63
N ILE A 212 2.10 18.08 0.39
CA ILE A 212 1.20 17.57 1.41
C ILE A 212 1.99 16.89 2.54
N LEU A 213 3.06 16.15 2.21
CA LEU A 213 3.97 15.59 3.21
C LEU A 213 4.54 16.69 4.10
N ILE A 214 5.15 17.74 3.51
CA ILE A 214 5.74 18.86 4.24
C ILE A 214 4.69 19.53 5.15
N TYR A 215 3.46 19.73 4.64
CA TYR A 215 2.37 20.27 5.43
C TYR A 215 2.02 19.37 6.63
N SER A 216 1.96 18.06 6.43
CA SER A 216 1.62 17.11 7.48
C SER A 216 2.68 17.03 8.59
N LEU A 217 3.95 17.34 8.30
CA LEU A 217 5.02 17.39 9.30
C LEU A 217 4.82 18.49 10.36
N LYS A 218 3.98 19.50 10.08
CA LYS A 218 3.62 20.56 11.03
C LYS A 218 2.54 20.14 12.04
N LYS A 219 1.96 18.95 11.92
CA LYS A 219 0.87 18.48 12.78
C LYS A 219 1.38 17.98 14.14
N LYS A 220 0.48 17.97 15.12
CA LYS A 220 0.76 17.59 16.52
C LYS A 220 1.32 16.17 16.67
N PHE A 221 0.84 15.20 15.87
CA PHE A 221 1.28 13.80 15.89
C PHE A 221 2.33 13.56 14.80
N PHE A 222 3.51 14.14 14.99
CA PHE A 222 4.58 14.14 14.00
C PHE A 222 5.02 12.75 13.53
N PHE A 223 5.34 11.84 14.46
CA PHE A 223 5.81 10.50 14.09
C PHE A 223 4.73 9.64 13.44
N LEU A 224 3.47 9.78 13.87
CA LEU A 224 2.34 9.10 13.24
C LEU A 224 2.16 9.58 11.79
N HIS A 225 2.21 10.90 11.56
CA HIS A 225 2.10 11.44 10.22
C HIS A 225 3.24 11.01 9.33
N ILE A 226 4.49 11.02 9.82
CA ILE A 226 5.64 10.47 9.10
C ILE A 226 5.43 8.99 8.78
N GLY A 227 5.02 8.18 9.76
CA GLY A 227 4.76 6.76 9.59
C GLY A 227 3.71 6.48 8.50
N ILE A 228 2.60 7.22 8.51
CA ILE A 228 1.55 7.14 7.48
C ILE A 228 2.14 7.51 6.11
N TRP A 229 2.86 8.62 6.01
CA TRP A 229 3.41 9.08 4.73
C TRP A 229 4.42 8.12 4.14
N ILE A 230 5.35 7.62 4.95
CA ILE A 230 6.33 6.63 4.49
C ILE A 230 5.63 5.33 4.07
N ALA A 231 4.62 4.90 4.82
CA ALA A 231 3.81 3.73 4.49
C ALA A 231 3.15 3.87 3.11
N PHE A 232 2.58 5.03 2.82
CA PHE A 232 1.96 5.30 1.53
C PHE A 232 2.99 5.49 0.41
N LEU A 233 4.11 6.18 0.66
CA LEU A 233 5.21 6.28 -0.30
C LEU A 233 5.73 4.91 -0.73
N ILE A 234 5.91 3.99 0.22
CA ILE A 234 6.33 2.61 -0.09
C ILE A 234 5.27 1.89 -0.91
N SER A 235 4.00 2.01 -0.52
CA SER A 235 2.91 1.37 -1.26
C SER A 235 2.78 1.91 -2.69
N LEU A 236 2.89 3.23 -2.88
CA LEU A 236 2.85 3.92 -4.16
C LEU A 236 4.08 3.63 -5.02
N GLY A 237 5.25 3.54 -4.38
CA GLY A 237 6.52 3.30 -5.05
C GLY A 237 6.78 1.85 -5.43
N MET A 238 6.10 0.90 -4.79
CA MET A 238 6.35 -0.53 -4.96
C MET A 238 5.23 -1.29 -5.67
N ASP A 239 4.07 -0.70 -5.80
CA ASP A 239 2.90 -1.34 -6.42
C ASP A 239 2.13 -0.35 -7.29
N TYR A 240 1.40 -0.90 -8.29
CA TYR A 240 0.58 -0.10 -9.20
C TYR A 240 -0.87 0.06 -8.72
N SER A 241 -1.13 -0.19 -7.45
CA SER A 241 -2.46 -0.20 -6.83
C SER A 241 -3.31 1.04 -7.09
N LEU A 242 -2.68 2.12 -7.54
CA LEU A 242 -3.32 3.40 -7.82
C LEU A 242 -3.64 3.66 -9.28
N LEU A 243 -3.68 2.63 -10.11
CA LEU A 243 -4.21 2.77 -11.47
C LEU A 243 -5.68 3.21 -11.50
N GLY A 244 -6.44 3.01 -10.42
CA GLY A 244 -7.68 3.72 -10.16
C GLY A 244 -7.37 5.10 -9.59
N ARG A 245 -7.43 6.14 -10.43
CA ARG A 245 -7.26 7.56 -10.04
C ARG A 245 -8.09 7.92 -8.79
N GLU A 246 -9.18 7.23 -8.58
CA GLU A 246 -10.11 7.34 -7.46
C GLU A 246 -9.43 7.13 -6.11
N PHE A 247 -8.49 6.19 -6.00
CA PHE A 247 -7.83 5.91 -4.72
C PHE A 247 -6.81 6.97 -4.32
N THR A 248 -6.08 7.53 -5.29
CA THR A 248 -5.15 8.64 -5.02
C THR A 248 -5.92 9.87 -4.58
N LEU A 249 -7.01 10.22 -5.27
CA LEU A 249 -7.86 11.34 -4.92
C LEU A 249 -8.52 11.14 -3.55
N THR A 250 -9.01 9.93 -3.25
CA THR A 250 -9.59 9.59 -1.95
C THR A 250 -8.56 9.75 -0.83
N PHE A 251 -7.33 9.31 -1.05
CA PHE A 251 -6.25 9.49 -0.08
C PHE A 251 -5.98 10.98 0.20
N PHE A 252 -5.86 11.80 -0.83
CA PHE A 252 -5.66 13.24 -0.67
C PHE A 252 -6.85 13.91 0.01
N TYR A 253 -8.07 13.54 -0.34
CA TYR A 253 -9.29 14.07 0.26
C TYR A 253 -9.38 13.80 1.77
N PHE A 254 -9.06 12.57 2.22
CA PHE A 254 -9.09 12.24 3.65
C PHE A 254 -7.91 12.79 4.44
N TYR A 255 -6.82 13.19 3.78
CA TYR A 255 -5.63 13.67 4.47
C TYR A 255 -5.57 15.21 4.56
N MET A 256 -6.31 15.92 3.72
CA MET A 256 -6.47 17.38 3.84
C MET A 256 -7.41 17.73 5.00
#